data_7509ee9343254a1518532fd83687edad
#
_entry.id   7509ee9343254a1518532fd83687edad
#
_cell.length_a   1.000
_cell.length_b   1.000
_cell.length_c   1.000
_cell.angle_alpha   90.00
_cell.angle_beta   90.00
_cell.angle_gamma   90.00
#
_symmetry.space_group_name_H-M   'P 1'
#
loop_
_entity.id
_entity.type
_entity.pdbx_description
1 polymer ?
#
loop_
_entity_poly.entity_id
_entity_poly.type
_entity_poly.pdbx_seq_one_letter_code
_entity_poly.pdbx_strand_id
1 'polypeptide(L)'
;MTARWLLLLLPLLAACSAPEERTLTERWPDGNVKREVTVAAGDTTEIAVYDKAGRLSKVSRWSDGQKHGKWEAFYPDGKPWSVHQYHHGVQVGGYFTWHPNGKPFITGQYDSIGHPTGMWRFFDDQGELIREESGPSIHN
;
A
#
# COMPACT_ATOMS: atom_id res chain seq x y z
N MET A 1 3.19 64.02 32.46
CA MET A 1 3.53 63.33 31.19
C MET A 1 3.70 61.84 31.47
N THR A 2 2.71 61.01 31.23
CA THR A 2 2.72 59.54 31.50
C THR A 2 2.84 58.81 30.19
N ALA A 3 4.02 58.25 29.94
CA ALA A 3 4.25 57.40 28.77
C ALA A 3 3.64 56.01 28.96
N ARG A 4 2.58 55.70 28.22
CA ARG A 4 1.99 54.34 28.15
C ARG A 4 2.79 53.53 27.15
N TRP A 5 3.51 52.52 27.65
CA TRP A 5 4.16 51.49 26.82
C TRP A 5 3.11 50.48 26.40
N LEU A 6 2.78 50.47 25.12
CA LEU A 6 1.96 49.43 24.50
C LEU A 6 2.84 48.23 24.23
N LEU A 7 2.69 47.13 25.03
CA LEU A 7 3.27 45.86 24.75
C LEU A 7 2.46 45.20 23.63
N LEU A 8 3.00 45.22 22.41
CA LEU A 8 2.50 44.42 21.29
C LEU A 8 2.86 42.95 21.53
N LEU A 9 1.89 42.15 21.99
CA LEU A 9 1.97 40.68 21.95
C LEU A 9 1.82 40.23 20.49
N LEU A 10 2.95 39.86 19.85
CA LEU A 10 2.90 39.09 18.60
C LEU A 10 2.38 37.69 18.91
N PRO A 11 1.34 37.20 18.22
CA PRO A 11 0.96 35.81 18.32
C PRO A 11 2.06 34.95 17.68
N LEU A 12 2.63 34.03 18.47
CA LEU A 12 3.53 32.99 17.99
C LEU A 12 2.68 32.01 17.15
N LEU A 13 2.66 32.21 15.83
CA LEU A 13 2.10 31.22 14.91
C LEU A 13 3.04 29.99 14.95
N ALA A 14 2.67 28.98 15.72
CA ALA A 14 3.27 27.68 15.63
C ALA A 14 2.95 27.14 14.22
N ALA A 15 3.88 27.30 13.30
CA ALA A 15 3.83 26.62 12.01
C ALA A 15 3.93 25.11 12.29
N CYS A 16 2.80 24.41 12.19
CA CYS A 16 2.75 22.97 12.15
C CYS A 16 3.43 22.56 10.83
N SER A 17 4.75 22.37 10.84
CA SER A 17 5.46 21.82 9.69
C SER A 17 4.99 20.37 9.50
N ALA A 18 4.56 20.02 8.28
CA ALA A 18 4.32 18.63 7.93
C ALA A 18 5.57 17.79 8.26
N PRO A 19 5.40 16.52 8.71
CA PRO A 19 6.56 15.68 8.99
C PRO A 19 7.44 15.59 7.74
N GLU A 20 8.75 15.73 7.95
CA GLU A 20 9.73 15.64 6.87
C GLU A 20 9.69 14.23 6.27
N GLU A 21 9.34 14.16 4.99
CA GLU A 21 9.34 12.92 4.21
C GLU A 21 10.66 12.81 3.45
N ARG A 22 11.28 11.64 3.49
CA ARG A 22 12.50 11.33 2.75
C ARG A 22 12.45 9.98 2.11
N THR A 23 13.08 9.84 0.94
CA THR A 23 13.21 8.57 0.22
C THR A 23 14.65 8.07 0.29
N LEU A 24 14.81 6.82 0.70
CA LEU A 24 16.08 6.08 0.69
C LEU A 24 16.07 5.16 -0.53
N THR A 25 17.10 5.29 -1.40
CA THR A 25 17.19 4.51 -2.64
C THR A 25 18.32 3.50 -2.58
N GLU A 26 18.00 2.23 -2.78
CA GLU A 26 18.95 1.13 -3.02
C GLU A 26 19.03 0.84 -4.52
N ARG A 27 20.25 0.57 -5.03
CA ARG A 27 20.47 0.32 -6.47
C ARG A 27 21.03 -1.07 -6.72
N TRP A 28 20.76 -1.60 -7.90
CA TRP A 28 21.45 -2.74 -8.45
C TRP A 28 22.90 -2.38 -8.85
N PRO A 29 23.82 -3.36 -9.01
CA PRO A 29 25.20 -3.08 -9.43
C PRO A 29 25.32 -2.36 -10.79
N ASP A 30 24.32 -2.47 -11.65
CA ASP A 30 24.23 -1.79 -12.95
C ASP A 30 23.75 -0.34 -12.86
N GLY A 31 23.43 0.15 -11.63
CA GLY A 31 22.98 1.50 -11.35
C GLY A 31 21.47 1.69 -11.35
N ASN A 32 20.68 0.74 -11.86
CA ASN A 32 19.23 0.80 -11.82
C ASN A 32 18.71 0.80 -10.37
N VAL A 33 17.60 1.49 -10.13
CA VAL A 33 16.93 1.46 -8.83
C VAL A 33 16.44 0.04 -8.55
N LYS A 34 16.75 -0.46 -7.36
CA LYS A 34 16.29 -1.76 -6.86
C LYS A 34 15.11 -1.59 -5.91
N ARG A 35 15.23 -0.62 -5.00
CA ARG A 35 14.21 -0.36 -3.98
C ARG A 35 14.25 1.09 -3.56
N GLU A 36 13.08 1.66 -3.34
CA GLU A 36 12.89 2.95 -2.68
C GLU A 36 12.09 2.73 -1.40
N VAL A 37 12.53 3.37 -0.32
CA VAL A 37 11.86 3.33 0.98
C VAL A 37 11.52 4.76 1.37
N THR A 38 10.24 5.06 1.45
CA THR A 38 9.74 6.34 1.93
C THR A 38 9.59 6.30 3.44
N VAL A 39 10.17 7.29 4.11
CA VAL A 39 10.13 7.43 5.58
C VAL A 39 9.52 8.79 5.91
N ALA A 40 8.51 8.80 6.74
CA ALA A 40 7.89 10.01 7.28
C ALA A 40 7.86 9.95 8.81
N ALA A 41 8.23 11.02 9.49
CA ALA A 41 8.30 11.10 10.96
C ALA A 41 9.15 9.97 11.61
N GLY A 42 10.13 9.41 10.88
CA GLY A 42 10.98 8.32 11.36
C GLY A 42 10.49 6.91 11.04
N ASP A 43 9.25 6.76 10.58
CA ASP A 43 8.65 5.47 10.24
C ASP A 43 8.63 5.24 8.72
N THR A 44 8.82 3.98 8.30
CA THR A 44 8.62 3.57 6.91
C THR A 44 7.14 3.61 6.58
N THR A 45 6.79 4.36 5.52
CA THR A 45 5.40 4.49 5.06
C THR A 45 5.14 3.76 3.75
N GLU A 46 6.15 3.69 2.85
CA GLU A 46 6.02 2.97 1.58
C GLU A 46 7.35 2.33 1.17
N ILE A 47 7.26 1.18 0.54
CA ILE A 47 8.39 0.52 -0.12
C ILE A 47 7.99 0.20 -1.56
N ALA A 48 8.71 0.78 -2.53
CA ALA A 48 8.63 0.43 -3.94
C ALA A 48 9.84 -0.46 -4.31
N VAL A 49 9.58 -1.53 -5.07
CA VAL A 49 10.60 -2.49 -5.53
C VAL A 49 10.58 -2.54 -7.05
N TYR A 50 11.76 -2.51 -7.65
CA TYR A 50 11.95 -2.54 -9.09
C TYR A 50 12.77 -3.77 -9.51
N ASP A 51 12.50 -4.29 -10.68
CA ASP A 51 13.30 -5.35 -11.28
C ASP A 51 14.65 -4.80 -11.84
N LYS A 52 15.50 -5.68 -12.33
CA LYS A 52 16.80 -5.28 -12.92
C LYS A 52 16.67 -4.38 -14.15
N ALA A 53 15.55 -4.43 -14.85
CA ALA A 53 15.27 -3.55 -16.00
C ALA A 53 14.68 -2.18 -15.59
N GLY A 54 14.58 -1.90 -14.27
CA GLY A 54 14.05 -0.65 -13.72
C GLY A 54 12.52 -0.57 -13.75
N ARG A 55 11.82 -1.68 -13.95
CA ARG A 55 10.36 -1.71 -13.98
C ARG A 55 9.82 -1.94 -12.59
N LEU A 56 8.80 -1.16 -12.20
CA LEU A 56 8.12 -1.33 -10.92
C LEU A 56 7.50 -2.74 -10.82
N SER A 57 7.86 -3.48 -9.79
CA SER A 57 7.36 -4.84 -9.55
C SER A 57 6.43 -4.92 -8.34
N LYS A 58 6.59 -4.04 -7.35
CA LYS A 58 5.77 -4.07 -6.12
C LYS A 58 5.76 -2.72 -5.43
N VAL A 59 4.60 -2.35 -4.88
CA VAL A 59 4.45 -1.26 -3.90
C VAL A 59 3.79 -1.80 -2.65
N SER A 60 4.32 -1.47 -1.49
CA SER A 60 3.79 -1.90 -0.19
C SER A 60 3.76 -0.75 0.78
N ARG A 61 2.65 -0.60 1.51
CA ARG A 61 2.46 0.47 2.50
C ARG A 61 2.53 -0.07 3.91
N TRP A 62 3.04 0.76 4.80
CA TRP A 62 3.37 0.41 6.16
C TRP A 62 2.92 1.51 7.13
N SER A 63 2.63 1.13 8.36
CA SER A 63 2.41 2.03 9.49
C SER A 63 2.88 1.33 10.76
N ASP A 64 3.67 2.02 11.58
CA ASP A 64 4.19 1.48 12.85
C ASP A 64 4.88 0.12 12.70
N GLY A 65 5.66 -0.05 11.63
CA GLY A 65 6.37 -1.30 11.31
C GLY A 65 5.48 -2.46 10.85
N GLN A 66 4.18 -2.25 10.68
CA GLN A 66 3.22 -3.26 10.25
C GLN A 66 2.72 -3.00 8.84
N LYS A 67 2.31 -4.05 8.13
CA LYS A 67 1.61 -3.92 6.84
C LYS A 67 0.34 -3.10 7.04
N HIS A 68 0.19 -2.02 6.24
CA HIS A 68 -0.97 -1.15 6.32
C HIS A 68 -1.32 -0.59 4.94
N GLY A 69 -2.61 -0.39 4.66
CA GLY A 69 -3.03 0.14 3.37
C GLY A 69 -2.87 -0.84 2.21
N LYS A 70 -2.81 -0.30 0.99
CA LYS A 70 -2.80 -1.06 -0.25
C LYS A 70 -1.41 -1.63 -0.57
N TRP A 71 -1.37 -2.91 -0.93
CA TRP A 71 -0.21 -3.64 -1.43
C TRP A 71 -0.48 -4.08 -2.85
N GLU A 72 0.43 -3.75 -3.75
CA GLU A 72 0.29 -3.94 -5.19
C GLU A 72 1.51 -4.67 -5.76
N ALA A 73 1.27 -5.60 -6.65
CA ALA A 73 2.33 -6.19 -7.45
C ALA A 73 1.97 -6.08 -8.94
N PHE A 74 2.99 -6.04 -9.78
CA PHE A 74 2.86 -5.77 -11.21
C PHE A 74 3.60 -6.81 -12.04
N TYR A 75 3.07 -7.10 -13.20
CA TYR A 75 3.77 -7.81 -14.26
C TYR A 75 4.86 -6.93 -14.89
N PRO A 76 5.84 -7.55 -15.59
CA PRO A 76 6.89 -6.79 -16.27
C PRO A 76 6.40 -5.80 -17.33
N ASP A 77 5.20 -5.94 -17.84
CA ASP A 77 4.56 -4.99 -18.77
C ASP A 77 3.81 -3.84 -18.07
N GLY A 78 3.88 -3.79 -16.73
CA GLY A 78 3.25 -2.76 -15.90
C GLY A 78 1.79 -3.03 -15.53
N LYS A 79 1.18 -4.10 -16.06
CA LYS A 79 -0.18 -4.47 -15.66
C LYS A 79 -0.21 -4.97 -14.22
N PRO A 80 -1.31 -4.77 -13.49
CA PRO A 80 -1.44 -5.29 -12.15
C PRO A 80 -1.43 -6.84 -12.18
N TRP A 81 -0.66 -7.43 -11.25
CA TRP A 81 -0.72 -8.85 -10.93
C TRP A 81 -1.61 -9.10 -9.72
N SER A 82 -1.45 -8.29 -8.65
CA SER A 82 -2.26 -8.46 -7.44
C SER A 82 -2.48 -7.13 -6.71
N VAL A 83 -3.63 -7.03 -6.03
CA VAL A 83 -3.95 -5.95 -5.10
C VAL A 83 -4.52 -6.55 -3.82
N HIS A 84 -3.92 -6.20 -2.69
CA HIS A 84 -4.33 -6.60 -1.35
C HIS A 84 -4.46 -5.39 -0.46
N GLN A 85 -5.31 -5.49 0.55
CA GLN A 85 -5.49 -4.47 1.56
C GLN A 85 -5.07 -5.01 2.94
N TYR A 86 -4.33 -4.21 3.71
CA TYR A 86 -3.90 -4.56 5.06
C TYR A 86 -4.29 -3.48 6.06
N HIS A 87 -4.59 -3.89 7.28
CA HIS A 87 -4.81 -3.01 8.42
C HIS A 87 -4.06 -3.58 9.62
N HIS A 88 -3.00 -2.87 10.08
CA HIS A 88 -2.12 -3.26 11.18
C HIS A 88 -1.69 -4.75 11.12
N GLY A 89 -1.12 -5.14 9.99
CA GLY A 89 -0.60 -6.49 9.75
C GLY A 89 -1.63 -7.52 9.28
N VAL A 90 -2.92 -7.25 9.47
CA VAL A 90 -4.01 -8.14 9.08
C VAL A 90 -4.46 -7.84 7.66
N GLN A 91 -4.61 -8.87 6.83
CA GLN A 91 -5.19 -8.72 5.49
C GLN A 91 -6.70 -8.55 5.61
N VAL A 92 -7.25 -7.49 5.00
CA VAL A 92 -8.66 -7.11 5.08
C VAL A 92 -9.18 -6.65 3.72
N GLY A 93 -10.51 -6.58 3.56
CA GLY A 93 -11.12 -6.02 2.36
C GLY A 93 -10.89 -6.85 1.11
N GLY A 94 -10.87 -6.20 -0.05
CA GLY A 94 -10.80 -6.88 -1.35
C GLY A 94 -9.48 -7.60 -1.60
N TYR A 95 -9.59 -8.77 -2.22
CA TYR A 95 -8.50 -9.58 -2.75
C TYR A 95 -8.67 -9.69 -4.26
N PHE A 96 -7.69 -9.20 -5.01
CA PHE A 96 -7.75 -9.19 -6.47
C PHE A 96 -6.42 -9.64 -7.05
N THR A 97 -6.49 -10.59 -7.98
CA THR A 97 -5.35 -10.98 -8.82
C THR A 97 -5.79 -11.06 -10.27
N TRP A 98 -4.83 -10.91 -11.17
CA TRP A 98 -5.07 -10.90 -12.62
C TRP A 98 -4.10 -11.83 -13.34
N HIS A 99 -4.53 -12.36 -14.47
CA HIS A 99 -3.67 -13.02 -15.45
C HIS A 99 -2.78 -12.00 -16.19
N PRO A 100 -1.67 -12.42 -16.81
CA PRO A 100 -0.81 -11.52 -17.59
C PRO A 100 -1.52 -10.76 -18.71
N ASN A 101 -2.62 -11.31 -19.23
CA ASN A 101 -3.45 -10.64 -20.23
C ASN A 101 -4.37 -9.54 -19.65
N GLY A 102 -4.36 -9.34 -18.31
CA GLY A 102 -5.15 -8.34 -17.60
C GLY A 102 -6.56 -8.79 -17.22
N LYS A 103 -6.97 -10.01 -17.57
CA LYS A 103 -8.26 -10.55 -17.12
C LYS A 103 -8.19 -11.00 -15.67
N PRO A 104 -9.28 -10.94 -14.90
CA PRO A 104 -9.31 -11.42 -13.52
C PRO A 104 -8.82 -12.87 -13.43
N PHE A 105 -8.09 -13.20 -12.34
CA PHE A 105 -7.71 -14.57 -11.99
C PHE A 105 -8.45 -15.00 -10.72
N ILE A 106 -8.29 -14.27 -9.62
CA ILE A 106 -9.01 -14.54 -8.37
C ILE A 106 -9.60 -13.23 -7.85
N THR A 107 -10.85 -13.27 -7.43
CA THR A 107 -11.48 -12.20 -6.67
C THR A 107 -12.08 -12.73 -5.39
N GLY A 108 -11.92 -12.02 -4.29
CA GLY A 108 -12.44 -12.41 -3.00
C GLY A 108 -12.42 -11.26 -2.01
N GLN A 109 -12.74 -11.56 -0.78
CA GLN A 109 -12.81 -10.58 0.29
C GLN A 109 -12.41 -11.19 1.64
N TYR A 110 -11.72 -10.40 2.45
CA TYR A 110 -11.45 -10.66 3.86
C TYR A 110 -12.27 -9.73 4.76
N ASP A 111 -12.69 -10.24 5.90
CA ASP A 111 -13.32 -9.42 6.95
C ASP A 111 -12.28 -8.57 7.71
N SER A 112 -12.74 -7.83 8.71
CA SER A 112 -11.88 -6.91 9.50
C SER A 112 -10.85 -7.61 10.40
N ILE A 113 -10.94 -8.93 10.57
CA ILE A 113 -10.03 -9.73 11.39
C ILE A 113 -9.24 -10.76 10.57
N GLY A 114 -9.34 -10.67 9.23
CA GLY A 114 -8.50 -11.44 8.31
C GLY A 114 -9.06 -12.80 7.90
N HIS A 115 -10.32 -13.06 8.14
CA HIS A 115 -10.95 -14.29 7.65
C HIS A 115 -11.50 -14.09 6.24
N PRO A 116 -11.29 -15.05 5.32
CA PRO A 116 -11.97 -15.04 4.03
C PRO A 116 -13.48 -15.01 4.22
N THR A 117 -14.19 -14.11 3.51
CA THR A 117 -15.63 -13.94 3.61
C THR A 117 -16.26 -13.73 2.24
N GLY A 118 -17.59 -13.86 2.16
CA GLY A 118 -18.30 -13.69 0.90
C GLY A 118 -17.97 -14.76 -0.13
N MET A 119 -18.14 -14.40 -1.40
CA MET A 119 -17.89 -15.32 -2.52
C MET A 119 -16.50 -15.11 -3.09
N TRP A 120 -15.74 -16.19 -3.19
CA TRP A 120 -14.45 -16.26 -3.87
C TRP A 120 -14.65 -16.83 -5.26
N ARG A 121 -14.15 -16.12 -6.28
CA ARG A 121 -14.30 -16.48 -7.69
C ARG A 121 -12.95 -16.67 -8.33
N PHE A 122 -12.86 -17.71 -9.15
CA PHE A 122 -11.66 -18.10 -9.87
C PHE A 122 -12.00 -18.14 -11.36
N PHE A 123 -11.16 -17.50 -12.15
CA PHE A 123 -11.37 -17.34 -13.59
C PHE A 123 -10.18 -17.92 -14.36
N ASP A 124 -10.44 -18.42 -15.54
CA ASP A 124 -9.38 -18.79 -16.47
C ASP A 124 -8.78 -17.58 -17.19
N ASP A 125 -7.80 -17.82 -18.05
CA ASP A 125 -7.15 -16.76 -18.82
C ASP A 125 -8.03 -16.21 -19.96
N GLN A 126 -9.16 -16.84 -20.25
CA GLN A 126 -10.21 -16.30 -21.14
C GLN A 126 -11.17 -15.37 -20.37
N GLY A 127 -11.11 -15.37 -19.03
CA GLY A 127 -12.00 -14.62 -18.15
C GLY A 127 -13.31 -15.33 -17.85
N GLU A 128 -13.39 -16.63 -18.15
CA GLU A 128 -14.54 -17.44 -17.82
C GLU A 128 -14.47 -17.92 -16.37
N LEU A 129 -15.59 -17.90 -15.67
CA LEU A 129 -15.69 -18.37 -14.29
C LEU A 129 -15.55 -19.89 -14.24
N ILE A 130 -14.46 -20.39 -13.61
CA ILE A 130 -14.20 -21.85 -13.48
C ILE A 130 -14.55 -22.40 -12.11
N ARG A 131 -14.58 -21.56 -11.08
CA ARG A 131 -14.94 -21.98 -9.72
C ARG A 131 -15.47 -20.78 -8.91
N GLU A 132 -16.46 -21.06 -8.09
CA GLU A 132 -16.96 -20.14 -7.07
C GLU A 132 -17.11 -20.91 -5.76
N GLU A 133 -16.69 -20.32 -4.65
CA GLU A 133 -16.80 -20.92 -3.33
C GLU A 133 -17.08 -19.85 -2.26
N SER A 134 -17.84 -20.20 -1.26
CA SER A 134 -18.03 -19.32 -0.10
C SER A 134 -16.78 -19.33 0.76
N GLY A 135 -16.30 -18.17 1.17
CA GLY A 135 -15.33 -18.08 2.26
C GLY A 135 -15.92 -18.80 3.50
N PRO A 136 -15.07 -19.40 4.36
CA PRO A 136 -15.57 -20.13 5.52
C PRO A 136 -16.42 -19.20 6.38
N SER A 137 -17.71 -19.50 6.48
CA SER A 137 -18.60 -18.81 7.41
C SER A 137 -18.23 -19.22 8.81
N ILE A 138 -17.68 -18.30 9.59
CA ILE A 138 -17.47 -18.54 11.02
C ILE A 138 -18.83 -18.34 11.69
N HIS A 139 -19.57 -19.43 11.80
CA HIS A 139 -20.72 -19.45 12.69
C HIS A 139 -20.22 -19.61 14.13
N ASN A 140 -20.36 -18.51 14.92
CA ASN A 140 -20.31 -18.56 16.37
C ASN A 140 -21.58 -19.24 16.90
#